data_21242273173412331657dcfd032962cd
#
_entry.id   21242273173412331657dcfd032962cd
#
_cell.length_a   1.000
_cell.length_b   1.000
_cell.length_c   1.000
_cell.angle_alpha   90.00
_cell.angle_beta   90.00
_cell.angle_gamma   90.00
#
_symmetry.space_group_name_H-M   'P 1'
#
loop_
_entity.id
_entity.type
_entity.pdbx_description
1 polymer ?
#
loop_
_entity_poly.entity_id
_entity_poly.type
_entity_poly.pdbx_seq_one_letter_code
_entity_poly.pdbx_strand_id
1 'polypeptide(L)'
;MADELLTIGELSRRTDVATSALRYYEELGLLRPAARVSGHRRYPPEAVGVVGAILFLRDVGFTLDEIRRLMAARSRSPRSWRELARRKITELDERIAEAQLARVAVEHALACPHEDIVTCPNFQEAVRLRLEGRRLEDVHFA
;
A
#
# COMPACT_ATOMS: atom_id res chain seq x y z
N MET A 1 16.30 -25.10 23.84
CA MET A 1 17.38 -24.30 23.21
C MET A 1 16.89 -22.87 23.17
N ALA A 2 17.69 -21.94 23.61
CA ALA A 2 17.34 -20.54 23.45
C ALA A 2 17.29 -20.24 21.95
N ASP A 3 16.13 -19.79 21.47
CA ASP A 3 16.00 -19.31 20.09
C ASP A 3 17.02 -18.20 19.89
N GLU A 4 17.92 -18.40 18.94
CA GLU A 4 19.05 -17.51 18.72
C GLU A 4 18.52 -16.16 18.22
N LEU A 5 18.70 -15.12 19.02
CA LEU A 5 18.25 -13.77 18.70
C LEU A 5 18.98 -13.24 17.47
N LEU A 6 18.24 -12.70 16.53
CA LEU A 6 18.77 -12.17 15.29
C LEU A 6 19.33 -10.75 15.44
N THR A 7 20.40 -10.47 14.77
CA THR A 7 20.84 -9.09 14.53
C THR A 7 19.93 -8.43 13.48
N ILE A 8 19.93 -7.10 13.42
CA ILE A 8 19.19 -6.39 12.35
C ILE A 8 19.69 -6.76 10.95
N GLY A 9 20.98 -7.05 10.79
CA GLY A 9 21.56 -7.51 9.53
C GLY A 9 21.07 -8.88 9.11
N GLU A 10 20.92 -9.82 10.05
CA GLU A 10 20.35 -11.14 9.81
C GLU A 10 18.87 -11.06 9.48
N LEU A 11 18.10 -10.23 10.19
CA LEU A 11 16.70 -9.97 9.91
C LEU A 11 16.54 -9.36 8.51
N SER A 12 17.38 -8.40 8.14
CA SER A 12 17.42 -7.79 6.81
C SER A 12 17.65 -8.85 5.71
N ARG A 13 18.64 -9.71 5.88
CA ARG A 13 18.93 -10.79 4.90
C ARG A 13 17.79 -11.79 4.77
N ARG A 14 17.13 -12.16 5.87
CA ARG A 14 16.04 -13.14 5.85
C ARG A 14 14.75 -12.60 5.26
N THR A 15 14.55 -11.28 5.30
CA THR A 15 13.30 -10.63 4.84
C THR A 15 13.47 -9.84 3.55
N ASP A 16 14.70 -9.67 3.07
CA ASP A 16 15.05 -8.79 1.95
C ASP A 16 14.57 -7.34 2.15
N VAL A 17 14.59 -6.88 3.39
CA VAL A 17 14.22 -5.51 3.78
C VAL A 17 15.44 -4.77 4.29
N ALA A 18 15.66 -3.57 3.78
CA ALA A 18 16.79 -2.73 4.22
C ALA A 18 16.72 -2.44 5.73
N THR A 19 17.89 -2.41 6.38
CA THR A 19 17.99 -2.15 7.82
C THR A 19 17.38 -0.82 8.23
N SER A 20 17.43 0.20 7.37
CA SER A 20 16.77 1.48 7.57
C SER A 20 15.24 1.36 7.64
N ALA A 21 14.63 0.53 6.79
CA ALA A 21 13.20 0.26 6.83
C ALA A 21 12.82 -0.53 8.08
N LEU A 22 13.63 -1.50 8.50
CA LEU A 22 13.41 -2.24 9.76
C LEU A 22 13.45 -1.33 10.97
N ARG A 23 14.36 -0.36 11.01
CA ARG A 23 14.42 0.66 12.07
C ARG A 23 13.17 1.53 12.07
N TYR A 24 12.69 1.90 10.90
CA TYR A 24 11.46 2.67 10.76
C TYR A 24 10.23 1.87 11.24
N TYR A 25 10.16 0.58 10.94
CA TYR A 25 9.10 -0.29 11.49
C TYR A 25 9.17 -0.38 13.03
N GLU A 26 10.36 -0.36 13.59
CA GLU A 26 10.56 -0.31 15.05
C GLU A 26 10.08 1.02 15.63
N GLU A 27 10.41 2.15 15.01
CA GLU A 27 9.95 3.48 15.41
C GLU A 27 8.42 3.60 15.39
N LEU A 28 7.77 2.95 14.44
CA LEU A 28 6.31 2.88 14.34
C LEU A 28 5.68 1.88 15.35
N GLY A 29 6.49 1.14 16.09
CA GLY A 29 6.01 0.12 17.03
C GLY A 29 5.51 -1.16 16.38
N LEU A 30 5.77 -1.36 15.07
CA LEU A 30 5.41 -2.56 14.33
C LEU A 30 6.37 -3.71 14.56
N LEU A 31 7.64 -3.40 14.83
CA LEU A 31 8.72 -4.34 15.10
C LEU A 31 9.30 -4.03 16.46
N ARG A 32 9.49 -5.05 17.30
CA ARG A 32 10.04 -4.89 18.64
C ARG A 32 11.27 -5.76 18.84
N PRO A 33 12.41 -5.20 19.28
CA PRO A 33 13.54 -6.01 19.69
C PRO A 33 13.21 -6.76 20.99
N ALA A 34 13.74 -7.99 21.14
CA ALA A 34 13.61 -8.77 22.36
C ALA A 34 14.61 -8.33 23.43
N ALA A 35 15.80 -7.88 23.02
CA ALA A 35 16.89 -7.51 23.91
C ALA A 35 17.87 -6.53 23.24
N ARG A 36 18.79 -5.99 24.07
CA ARG A 36 20.01 -5.33 23.63
C ARG A 36 21.21 -6.09 24.15
N VAL A 37 22.13 -6.44 23.27
CA VAL A 37 23.40 -7.10 23.62
C VAL A 37 24.54 -6.20 23.15
N SER A 38 25.37 -5.76 24.07
CA SER A 38 26.48 -4.83 23.78
C SER A 38 26.03 -3.57 23.03
N GLY A 39 24.90 -2.99 23.44
CA GLY A 39 24.29 -1.81 22.82
C GLY A 39 23.55 -2.06 21.50
N HIS A 40 23.62 -3.26 20.94
CA HIS A 40 22.97 -3.61 19.68
C HIS A 40 21.63 -4.33 19.92
N ARG A 41 20.62 -3.95 19.12
CA ARG A 41 19.30 -4.58 19.14
C ARG A 41 19.38 -6.04 18.69
N ARG A 42 18.60 -6.88 19.35
CA ARG A 42 18.41 -8.29 19.00
C ARG A 42 16.92 -8.57 18.86
N TYR A 43 16.56 -9.28 17.82
CA TYR A 43 15.18 -9.58 17.46
C TYR A 43 14.90 -11.07 17.65
N PRO A 44 13.68 -11.43 18.11
CA PRO A 44 13.32 -12.83 18.20
C PRO A 44 13.14 -13.41 16.78
N PRO A 45 13.28 -14.73 16.58
CA PRO A 45 13.08 -15.37 15.27
C PRO A 45 11.72 -15.07 14.64
N GLU A 46 10.68 -14.87 15.46
CA GLU A 46 9.32 -14.52 15.05
C GLU A 46 9.24 -13.15 14.35
N ALA A 47 10.23 -12.30 14.54
CA ALA A 47 10.31 -11.01 13.86
C ALA A 47 10.33 -11.15 12.33
N VAL A 48 10.85 -12.26 11.80
CA VAL A 48 10.80 -12.58 10.36
C VAL A 48 9.34 -12.65 9.88
N GLY A 49 8.49 -13.36 10.63
CA GLY A 49 7.06 -13.47 10.33
C GLY A 49 6.32 -12.13 10.45
N VAL A 50 6.68 -11.31 11.42
CA VAL A 50 6.12 -9.95 11.59
C VAL A 50 6.46 -9.07 10.38
N VAL A 51 7.72 -9.06 9.94
CA VAL A 51 8.15 -8.32 8.75
C VAL A 51 7.45 -8.85 7.50
N GLY A 52 7.34 -10.17 7.34
CA GLY A 52 6.61 -10.80 6.25
C GLY A 52 5.13 -10.36 6.20
N ALA A 53 4.48 -10.28 7.35
CA ALA A 53 3.09 -9.80 7.45
C ALA A 53 2.98 -8.31 7.03
N ILE A 54 3.93 -7.46 7.42
CA ILE A 54 3.98 -6.06 7.00
C ILE A 54 4.11 -5.95 5.48
N LEU A 55 5.03 -6.72 4.88
CA LEU A 55 5.24 -6.72 3.43
C LEU A 55 3.97 -7.15 2.70
N PHE A 56 3.37 -8.26 3.11
CA PHE A 56 2.12 -8.76 2.51
C PHE A 56 0.99 -7.74 2.58
N LEU A 57 0.77 -7.12 3.74
CA LEU A 57 -0.27 -6.11 3.90
C LEU A 57 -0.01 -4.86 3.06
N ARG A 58 1.25 -4.48 2.87
CA ARG A 58 1.61 -3.40 1.94
C ARG A 58 1.30 -3.77 0.49
N ASP A 59 1.58 -4.99 0.07
CA ASP A 59 1.25 -5.48 -1.27
C ASP A 59 -0.26 -5.48 -1.52
N VAL A 60 -1.05 -5.77 -0.49
CA VAL A 60 -2.53 -5.67 -0.52
C VAL A 60 -3.02 -4.21 -0.61
N GLY A 61 -2.16 -3.24 -0.30
CA GLY A 61 -2.47 -1.82 -0.42
C GLY A 61 -2.71 -1.08 0.91
N PHE A 62 -2.37 -1.70 2.04
CA PHE A 62 -2.38 -1.00 3.33
C PHE A 62 -1.15 -0.10 3.47
N THR A 63 -1.35 1.11 3.97
CA THR A 63 -0.26 1.98 4.41
C THR A 63 0.33 1.48 5.73
N LEU A 64 1.54 1.91 6.07
CA LEU A 64 2.15 1.53 7.37
C LEU A 64 1.34 2.00 8.57
N ASP A 65 0.68 3.17 8.48
CA ASP A 65 -0.21 3.65 9.53
C ASP A 65 -1.47 2.77 9.68
N GLU A 66 -2.05 2.35 8.58
CA GLU A 66 -3.17 1.40 8.57
C GLU A 66 -2.76 0.04 9.11
N ILE A 67 -1.57 -0.46 8.77
CA ILE A 67 -1.02 -1.71 9.33
C ILE A 67 -0.85 -1.58 10.83
N ARG A 68 -0.33 -0.47 11.32
CA ARG A 68 -0.22 -0.19 12.76
C ARG A 68 -1.57 -0.24 13.45
N ARG A 69 -2.59 0.40 12.88
CA ARG A 69 -3.97 0.37 13.40
C ARG A 69 -4.57 -1.03 13.36
N LEU A 70 -4.33 -1.77 12.27
CA LEU A 70 -4.80 -3.14 12.11
C LEU A 70 -4.22 -4.06 13.19
N MET A 71 -2.91 -3.98 13.44
CA MET A 71 -2.23 -4.76 14.46
C MET A 71 -2.73 -4.42 15.86
N ALA A 72 -2.92 -3.13 16.17
CA ALA A 72 -3.49 -2.67 17.43
C ALA A 72 -4.94 -3.10 17.59
N ALA A 73 -5.76 -3.02 16.54
CA ALA A 73 -7.15 -3.43 16.55
C ALA A 73 -7.31 -4.93 16.75
N ARG A 74 -6.44 -5.75 16.14
CA ARG A 74 -6.43 -7.21 16.32
C ARG A 74 -6.25 -7.61 17.79
N SER A 75 -5.41 -6.88 18.51
CA SER A 75 -5.17 -7.13 19.93
C SER A 75 -6.35 -6.76 20.82
N ARG A 76 -7.26 -5.90 20.37
CA ARG A 76 -8.43 -5.43 21.12
C ARG A 76 -9.64 -6.33 20.93
N SER A 77 -10.03 -6.58 19.69
CA SER A 77 -11.16 -7.47 19.38
C SER A 77 -11.14 -7.92 17.92
N PRO A 78 -11.72 -9.12 17.63
CA PRO A 78 -11.88 -9.59 16.25
C PRO A 78 -12.74 -8.66 15.37
N ARG A 79 -13.67 -7.90 15.95
CA ARG A 79 -14.56 -6.98 15.25
C ARG A 79 -13.78 -5.78 14.70
N SER A 80 -12.87 -5.22 15.49
CA SER A 80 -12.15 -3.98 15.15
C SER A 80 -11.28 -4.10 13.91
N TRP A 81 -10.55 -5.20 13.74
CA TRP A 81 -9.73 -5.38 12.55
C TRP A 81 -10.57 -5.67 11.29
N ARG A 82 -11.72 -6.34 11.46
CA ARG A 82 -12.63 -6.60 10.33
C ARG A 82 -13.24 -5.33 9.77
N GLU A 83 -13.52 -4.34 10.58
CA GLU A 83 -14.00 -3.03 10.11
C GLU A 83 -12.95 -2.32 9.26
N LEU A 84 -11.68 -2.35 9.68
CA LEU A 84 -10.58 -1.80 8.87
C LEU A 84 -10.42 -2.55 7.54
N ALA A 85 -10.55 -3.87 7.56
CA ALA A 85 -10.51 -4.68 6.35
C ALA A 85 -11.68 -4.34 5.39
N ARG A 86 -12.90 -4.17 5.89
CA ARG A 86 -14.06 -3.75 5.07
C ARG A 86 -13.85 -2.39 4.42
N ARG A 87 -13.31 -1.42 5.16
CA ARG A 87 -12.96 -0.11 4.59
C ARG A 87 -11.93 -0.24 3.47
N LYS A 88 -10.95 -1.10 3.64
CA LYS A 88 -9.95 -1.37 2.58
C LYS A 88 -10.60 -1.99 1.34
N ILE A 89 -11.56 -2.89 1.50
CA ILE A 89 -12.32 -3.44 0.36
C ILE A 89 -13.04 -2.33 -0.39
N THR A 90 -13.73 -1.42 0.30
CA THR A 90 -14.41 -0.28 -0.32
C THR A 90 -13.43 0.61 -1.08
N GLU A 91 -12.28 0.93 -0.49
CA GLU A 91 -11.22 1.72 -1.15
C GLU A 91 -10.67 1.01 -2.40
N LEU A 92 -10.49 -0.30 -2.35
CA LEU A 92 -10.04 -1.08 -3.50
C LEU A 92 -11.10 -1.13 -4.61
N ASP A 93 -12.38 -1.25 -4.26
CA ASP A 93 -13.49 -1.20 -5.21
C ASP A 93 -13.55 0.16 -5.94
N GLU A 94 -13.35 1.26 -5.22
CA GLU A 94 -13.24 2.61 -5.79
C GLU A 94 -12.06 2.71 -6.75
N ARG A 95 -10.88 2.21 -6.37
CA ARG A 95 -9.69 2.18 -7.24
C ARG A 95 -9.89 1.33 -8.48
N ILE A 96 -10.58 0.20 -8.36
CA ILE A 96 -10.93 -0.65 -9.50
C ILE A 96 -11.82 0.12 -10.47
N ALA A 97 -12.87 0.80 -9.97
CA ALA A 97 -13.75 1.61 -10.79
C ALA A 97 -13.01 2.76 -11.49
N GLU A 98 -12.14 3.47 -10.78
CA GLU A 98 -11.30 4.53 -11.36
C GLU A 98 -10.37 3.98 -12.46
N ALA A 99 -9.73 2.82 -12.22
CA ALA A 99 -8.86 2.17 -13.19
C ALA A 99 -9.63 1.72 -14.44
N GLN A 100 -10.86 1.23 -14.29
CA GLN A 100 -11.73 0.86 -15.40
C GLN A 100 -12.10 2.06 -16.26
N LEU A 101 -12.45 3.20 -15.64
CA LEU A 101 -12.71 4.45 -16.37
C LEU A 101 -11.46 4.96 -17.11
N ALA A 102 -10.31 4.93 -16.46
CA ALA A 102 -9.05 5.30 -17.09
C ALA A 102 -8.72 4.40 -18.31
N ARG A 103 -8.99 3.11 -18.19
CA ARG A 103 -8.83 2.16 -19.29
C ARG A 103 -9.72 2.51 -20.48
N VAL A 104 -11.00 2.81 -20.25
CA VAL A 104 -11.94 3.24 -21.30
C VAL A 104 -11.43 4.50 -22.00
N ALA A 105 -10.92 5.47 -21.25
CA ALA A 105 -10.35 6.69 -21.83
C ALA A 105 -9.16 6.40 -22.74
N VAL A 106 -8.26 5.49 -22.34
CA VAL A 106 -7.09 5.09 -23.13
C VAL A 106 -7.51 4.27 -24.35
N GLU A 107 -8.47 3.36 -24.22
CA GLU A 107 -9.03 2.59 -25.35
C GLU A 107 -9.66 3.52 -26.39
N HIS A 108 -10.40 4.54 -25.95
CA HIS A 108 -10.95 5.57 -26.83
C HIS A 108 -9.83 6.33 -27.55
N ALA A 109 -8.76 6.70 -26.86
CA ALA A 109 -7.62 7.37 -27.47
C ALA A 109 -6.93 6.51 -28.55
N LEU A 110 -6.82 5.19 -28.32
CA LEU A 110 -6.27 4.26 -29.32
C LEU A 110 -7.15 4.10 -30.57
N ALA A 111 -8.46 4.17 -30.39
CA ALA A 111 -9.42 4.07 -31.49
C ALA A 111 -9.66 5.41 -32.23
N CYS A 112 -9.11 6.51 -31.72
CA CYS A 112 -9.30 7.84 -32.26
C CYS A 112 -8.66 7.95 -33.67
N PRO A 113 -9.39 8.44 -34.71
CA PRO A 113 -8.84 8.59 -36.05
C PRO A 113 -7.91 9.80 -36.20
N HIS A 114 -7.75 10.63 -35.19
CA HIS A 114 -6.87 11.79 -35.25
C HIS A 114 -5.42 11.35 -35.05
N GLU A 115 -4.52 11.79 -35.93
CA GLU A 115 -3.08 11.49 -35.84
C GLU A 115 -2.43 12.08 -34.59
N ASP A 116 -2.93 13.23 -34.15
CA ASP A 116 -2.48 13.90 -32.91
C ASP A 116 -3.63 13.96 -31.92
N ILE A 117 -3.44 13.24 -30.79
CA ILE A 117 -4.43 13.18 -29.71
C ILE A 117 -4.77 14.58 -29.16
N VAL A 118 -3.82 15.51 -29.16
CA VAL A 118 -4.02 16.86 -28.61
C VAL A 118 -5.03 17.66 -29.45
N THR A 119 -5.18 17.34 -30.72
CA THR A 119 -6.18 17.97 -31.63
C THR A 119 -7.53 17.28 -31.58
N CYS A 120 -7.65 16.15 -30.93
CA CYS A 120 -8.90 15.42 -30.80
C CYS A 120 -9.93 16.21 -29.96
N PRO A 121 -11.14 16.48 -30.48
CA PRO A 121 -12.18 17.23 -29.74
C PRO A 121 -12.53 16.59 -28.38
N ASN A 122 -12.60 15.27 -28.32
CA ASN A 122 -12.90 14.54 -27.08
C ASN A 122 -11.79 14.72 -26.04
N PHE A 123 -10.53 14.70 -26.47
CA PHE A 123 -9.41 14.96 -25.59
C PHE A 123 -9.42 16.41 -25.08
N GLN A 124 -9.66 17.37 -25.95
CA GLN A 124 -9.75 18.78 -25.56
C GLN A 124 -10.90 19.03 -24.57
N GLU A 125 -12.03 18.39 -24.78
CA GLU A 125 -13.17 18.45 -23.83
C GLU A 125 -12.81 17.83 -22.48
N ALA A 126 -12.16 16.69 -22.45
CA ALA A 126 -11.69 16.06 -21.22
C ALA A 126 -10.71 16.97 -20.46
N VAL A 127 -9.79 17.63 -21.16
CA VAL A 127 -8.85 18.60 -20.59
C VAL A 127 -9.62 19.80 -20.00
N ARG A 128 -10.60 20.35 -20.73
CA ARG A 128 -11.43 21.47 -20.26
C ARG A 128 -12.15 21.10 -18.97
N LEU A 129 -12.84 19.97 -18.94
CA LEU A 129 -13.56 19.49 -17.76
C LEU A 129 -12.62 19.28 -16.57
N ARG A 130 -11.42 18.76 -16.81
CA ARG A 130 -10.42 18.59 -15.75
C ARG A 130 -9.95 19.93 -15.17
N LEU A 131 -9.79 20.95 -15.99
CA LEU A 131 -9.44 22.30 -15.54
C LEU A 131 -10.57 22.97 -14.75
N GLU A 132 -11.82 22.59 -15.00
CA GLU A 132 -13.00 23.02 -14.22
C GLU A 132 -13.16 22.24 -12.90
N GLY A 133 -12.21 21.35 -12.56
CA GLY A 133 -12.27 20.54 -11.34
C GLY A 133 -13.15 19.29 -11.44
N ARG A 134 -13.63 18.95 -12.64
CA ARG A 134 -14.38 17.72 -12.88
C ARG A 134 -13.49 16.48 -12.80
N ARG A 135 -14.08 15.37 -12.43
CA ARG A 135 -13.40 14.07 -12.35
C ARG A 135 -13.54 13.29 -13.64
N LEU A 136 -12.73 12.23 -13.79
CA LEU A 136 -12.78 11.37 -14.98
C LEU A 136 -14.17 10.73 -15.19
N GLU A 137 -14.90 10.45 -14.12
CA GLU A 137 -16.27 9.92 -14.14
C GLU A 137 -17.30 10.86 -14.79
N ASP A 138 -17.00 12.16 -14.85
CA ASP A 138 -17.85 13.16 -15.50
C ASP A 138 -17.59 13.28 -17.01
N VAL A 139 -16.55 12.61 -17.52
CA VAL A 139 -16.16 12.64 -18.94
C VAL A 139 -16.87 11.52 -19.70
N HIS A 140 -17.65 11.87 -20.71
CA HIS A 140 -18.30 10.90 -21.58
C HIS A 140 -17.49 10.73 -22.87
N PHE A 141 -16.95 9.54 -23.05
CA PHE A 141 -16.27 9.16 -24.29
C PHE A 141 -17.31 8.60 -25.26
N ALA A 142 -17.70 9.42 -26.21
CA ALA A 142 -18.63 9.02 -27.26
C ALA A 142 -17.91 8.30 -28.43
#